data_45d498ead6c0f00639809816dc774b20
#
_entry.id   45d498ead6c0f00639809816dc774b20
#
_cell.length_a   1.000
_cell.length_b   1.000
_cell.length_c   1.000
_cell.angle_alpha   90.00
_cell.angle_beta   90.00
_cell.angle_gamma   90.00
#
_symmetry.space_group_name_H-M   'P 1'
#
loop_
_entity.id
_entity.type
_entity.pdbx_description
1 polymer ?
#
loop_
_entity_poly.entity_id
_entity_poly.type
_entity_poly.pdbx_seq_one_letter_code
_entity_poly.pdbx_strand_id
1 'polypeptide(L)'
;YCFVGIRRTGKSYMMYQQIKQLEIDGVPLSQIVYVNFEDERLLEMTSDDLNMILEIGLEISGVDHKPYLFFDEIQNIDGWEKFVRRVADMKYCVNITGSNSKMLSREIASTLGGRFVIMNIYPYSFPEYLLAYGKDKDYLGTISTKDKADVIALYNEYVTYGAFPELVEIRNKRAFLSSIYQTVYLGDIITRNKITNDFAIKLILKKIAESVTKPLSYNRLTNILKSSGTSLGKQTVINYVGYMTDSYLLFVLHNYAAKLVEKETSPKYYFMDTGLLGLMLLDCKSAQLENLVAIELIR
;
A
#
# COMPACT_ATOMS: atom_id res chain seq x y z
N TYR A 1 3.25 -2.55 16.03
CA TYR A 1 2.66 -2.95 14.75
C TYR A 1 3.26 -2.14 13.60
N CYS A 2 3.28 -2.73 12.41
CA CYS A 2 3.73 -2.08 11.18
C CYS A 2 2.60 -2.15 10.13
N PHE A 3 1.92 -1.03 9.90
CA PHE A 3 0.86 -0.94 8.90
C PHE A 3 1.44 -0.56 7.55
N VAL A 4 1.29 -1.41 6.55
CA VAL A 4 1.85 -1.22 5.21
C VAL A 4 0.77 -1.38 4.15
N GLY A 5 0.98 -0.76 3.00
CA GLY A 5 0.04 -0.81 1.88
C GLY A 5 0.15 0.43 1.00
N ILE A 6 -0.53 0.40 -0.14
CA ILE A 6 -0.54 1.51 -1.07
C ILE A 6 -1.03 2.81 -0.40
N ARG A 7 -0.62 3.96 -0.91
CA ARG A 7 -1.11 5.26 -0.42
C ARG A 7 -2.64 5.32 -0.42
N ARG A 8 -3.22 6.03 0.57
CA ARG A 8 -4.67 6.27 0.71
C ARG A 8 -5.53 5.04 1.00
N THR A 9 -4.96 3.95 1.52
CA THR A 9 -5.73 2.77 2.00
C THR A 9 -6.21 2.89 3.44
N GLY A 10 -5.89 3.98 4.15
CA GLY A 10 -6.33 4.19 5.52
C GLY A 10 -5.32 3.76 6.59
N LYS A 11 -4.02 3.61 6.27
CA LYS A 11 -2.97 3.27 7.24
C LYS A 11 -2.95 4.21 8.46
N SER A 12 -2.90 5.52 8.22
CA SER A 12 -2.96 6.54 9.28
C SER A 12 -4.27 6.47 10.06
N TYR A 13 -5.38 6.13 9.38
CA TYR A 13 -6.69 5.97 10.01
C TYR A 13 -6.70 4.79 11.00
N MET A 14 -6.01 3.70 10.68
CA MET A 14 -5.82 2.58 11.62
C MET A 14 -5.06 3.02 12.88
N MET A 15 -4.06 3.89 12.75
CA MET A 15 -3.40 4.49 13.93
C MET A 15 -4.36 5.33 14.75
N TYR A 16 -5.18 6.19 14.10
CA TYR A 16 -6.18 7.01 14.82
C TYR A 16 -7.22 6.15 15.55
N GLN A 17 -7.63 5.04 14.96
CA GLN A 17 -8.53 4.10 15.63
C GLN A 17 -7.87 3.47 16.86
N GLN A 18 -6.59 3.10 16.80
CA GLN A 18 -5.85 2.58 17.94
C GLN A 18 -5.68 3.64 19.04
N ILE A 19 -5.34 4.88 18.65
CA ILE A 19 -5.27 6.01 19.58
C ILE A 19 -6.61 6.22 20.28
N LYS A 20 -7.70 6.23 19.54
CA LYS A 20 -9.03 6.37 20.10
C LYS A 20 -9.41 5.22 21.04
N GLN A 21 -8.98 3.99 20.71
CA GLN A 21 -9.20 2.85 21.61
C GLN A 21 -8.43 3.01 22.91
N LEU A 22 -7.17 3.46 22.87
CA LEU A 22 -6.38 3.76 24.06
C LEU A 22 -7.04 4.83 24.94
N GLU A 23 -7.62 5.88 24.35
CA GLU A 23 -8.38 6.90 25.10
C GLU A 23 -9.62 6.29 25.80
N ILE A 24 -10.36 5.42 25.10
CA ILE A 24 -11.51 4.69 25.67
C ILE A 24 -11.06 3.79 26.83
N ASP A 25 -9.90 3.17 26.71
CA ASP A 25 -9.28 2.31 27.73
C ASP A 25 -8.69 3.13 28.92
N GLY A 26 -8.80 4.46 28.86
CA GLY A 26 -8.40 5.37 29.94
C GLY A 26 -6.95 5.85 29.88
N VAL A 27 -6.25 5.64 28.77
CA VAL A 27 -4.87 6.17 28.57
C VAL A 27 -4.96 7.68 28.30
N PRO A 28 -4.29 8.53 29.10
CA PRO A 28 -4.27 9.96 28.87
C PRO A 28 -3.58 10.32 27.56
N LEU A 29 -4.06 11.35 26.86
CA LEU A 29 -3.42 11.86 25.64
C LEU A 29 -1.95 12.26 25.82
N SER A 30 -1.58 12.70 27.04
CA SER A 30 -0.17 13.00 27.38
C SER A 30 0.76 11.79 27.26
N GLN A 31 0.22 10.57 27.27
CA GLN A 31 0.99 9.33 27.08
C GLN A 31 1.00 8.83 25.63
N ILE A 32 0.45 9.60 24.70
CA ILE A 32 0.36 9.22 23.28
C ILE A 32 1.20 10.22 22.46
N VAL A 33 2.21 9.69 21.77
CA VAL A 33 3.08 10.47 20.87
C VAL A 33 2.76 10.05 19.45
N TYR A 34 2.19 10.96 18.65
CA TYR A 34 1.94 10.78 17.23
C TYR A 34 2.77 11.77 16.42
N VAL A 35 3.53 11.25 15.45
CA VAL A 35 4.33 12.07 14.53
C VAL A 35 4.12 11.58 13.11
N ASN A 36 3.77 12.51 12.21
CA ASN A 36 3.66 12.26 10.78
C ASN A 36 4.91 12.81 10.06
N PHE A 37 5.75 11.93 9.52
CA PHE A 37 6.98 12.29 8.82
C PHE A 37 6.76 12.71 7.35
N GLU A 38 5.52 12.90 6.89
CA GLU A 38 5.20 13.64 5.66
C GLU A 38 5.01 15.15 5.91
N ASP A 39 5.02 15.59 7.17
CA ASP A 39 4.89 17.01 7.51
C ASP A 39 6.14 17.78 7.02
N GLU A 40 5.91 18.85 6.25
CA GLU A 40 6.99 19.65 5.66
C GLU A 40 7.92 20.29 6.71
N ARG A 41 7.44 20.47 7.94
CA ARG A 41 8.25 21.01 9.06
C ARG A 41 9.29 20.02 9.55
N LEU A 42 9.18 18.75 9.19
CA LEU A 42 10.06 17.66 9.58
C LEU A 42 10.99 17.18 8.46
N LEU A 43 10.98 17.84 7.28
CA LEU A 43 11.76 17.44 6.11
C LEU A 43 13.28 17.36 6.34
N GLU A 44 13.81 18.14 7.28
CA GLU A 44 15.23 18.17 7.62
C GLU A 44 15.59 17.19 8.76
N MET A 45 14.59 16.48 9.34
CA MET A 45 14.85 15.53 10.42
C MET A 45 15.67 14.33 9.93
N THR A 46 16.56 13.90 10.79
CA THR A 46 17.43 12.73 10.61
C THR A 46 17.12 11.66 11.67
N SER A 47 17.73 10.49 11.54
CA SER A 47 17.62 9.44 12.57
C SER A 47 18.13 9.87 13.95
N ASP A 48 19.05 10.80 13.99
CA ASP A 48 19.61 11.31 15.27
C ASP A 48 18.58 12.15 16.03
N ASP A 49 17.69 12.86 15.32
CA ASP A 49 16.62 13.68 15.90
C ASP A 49 15.46 12.83 16.47
N LEU A 50 15.33 11.58 16.07
CA LEU A 50 14.25 10.69 16.57
C LEU A 50 14.33 10.50 18.09
N ASN A 51 15.52 10.61 18.68
CA ASN A 51 15.67 10.50 20.13
C ASN A 51 15.02 11.69 20.88
N MET A 52 15.06 12.88 20.29
CA MET A 52 14.41 14.07 20.85
C MET A 52 12.90 13.89 20.97
N ILE A 53 12.25 13.20 20.00
CA ILE A 53 10.82 12.88 20.06
C ILE A 53 10.53 12.01 21.30
N LEU A 54 11.39 11.02 21.58
CA LEU A 54 11.24 10.16 22.75
C LEU A 54 11.43 10.94 24.06
N GLU A 55 12.42 11.81 24.13
CA GLU A 55 12.71 12.65 25.30
C GLU A 55 11.54 13.58 25.61
N ILE A 56 11.04 14.31 24.61
CA ILE A 56 9.86 15.17 24.75
C ILE A 56 8.63 14.34 25.16
N GLY A 57 8.45 13.17 24.55
CA GLY A 57 7.35 12.27 24.91
C GLY A 57 7.40 11.82 26.37
N LEU A 58 8.59 11.56 26.92
CA LEU A 58 8.79 11.22 28.34
C LEU A 58 8.55 12.42 29.26
N GLU A 59 8.98 13.61 28.88
CA GLU A 59 8.72 14.84 29.65
C GLU A 59 7.22 15.10 29.78
N ILE A 60 6.46 14.92 28.69
CA ILE A 60 5.01 15.16 28.66
C ILE A 60 4.24 14.04 29.40
N SER A 61 4.66 12.78 29.25
CA SER A 61 3.97 11.63 29.84
C SER A 61 4.24 11.45 31.34
N GLY A 62 5.30 12.07 31.86
CA GLY A 62 5.86 11.83 33.18
C GLY A 62 6.85 10.66 33.19
N VAL A 63 7.90 10.78 34.01
CA VAL A 63 9.09 9.90 34.00
C VAL A 63 8.74 8.41 34.23
N ASP A 64 7.65 8.14 34.94
CA ASP A 64 7.24 6.80 35.33
C ASP A 64 6.41 6.07 34.26
N HIS A 65 6.05 6.76 33.14
CA HIS A 65 5.15 6.22 32.13
C HIS A 65 5.85 6.20 30.77
N LYS A 66 5.85 5.03 30.14
CA LYS A 66 6.34 4.88 28.77
C LYS A 66 5.24 5.31 27.79
N PRO A 67 5.45 6.34 26.95
CA PRO A 67 4.47 6.75 25.97
C PRO A 67 4.24 5.67 24.90
N TYR A 68 3.02 5.64 24.37
CA TYR A 68 2.67 4.92 23.14
C TYR A 68 3.15 5.72 21.95
N LEU A 69 3.96 5.11 21.09
CA LEU A 69 4.59 5.78 19.95
C LEU A 69 3.87 5.41 18.65
N PHE A 70 3.48 6.43 17.91
CA PHE A 70 2.84 6.31 16.60
C PHE A 70 3.61 7.13 15.59
N PHE A 71 4.29 6.46 14.65
CA PHE A 71 5.15 7.07 13.64
C PHE A 71 4.59 6.82 12.26
N ASP A 72 3.94 7.83 11.69
CA ASP A 72 3.29 7.75 10.39
C ASP A 72 4.29 8.10 9.27
N GLU A 73 4.31 7.26 8.21
CA GLU A 73 5.22 7.35 7.06
C GLU A 73 6.71 7.46 7.45
N ILE A 74 7.13 6.65 8.45
CA ILE A 74 8.49 6.71 9.05
C ILE A 74 9.62 6.44 8.06
N GLN A 75 9.35 5.79 6.91
CA GLN A 75 10.35 5.53 5.87
C GLN A 75 10.89 6.82 5.22
N ASN A 76 10.34 7.99 5.55
CA ASN A 76 10.89 9.27 5.12
C ASN A 76 12.15 9.68 5.90
N ILE A 77 12.46 9.00 7.01
CA ILE A 77 13.68 9.19 7.79
C ILE A 77 14.65 8.03 7.50
N ASP A 78 15.78 8.33 6.92
CA ASP A 78 16.82 7.31 6.67
C ASP A 78 17.38 6.75 7.99
N GLY A 79 17.49 5.41 8.11
CA GLY A 79 18.06 4.75 9.30
C GLY A 79 17.10 4.64 10.50
N TRP A 80 15.81 4.92 10.32
CA TRP A 80 14.77 4.83 11.35
C TRP A 80 14.71 3.45 12.03
N GLU A 81 15.09 2.39 11.34
CA GLU A 81 14.94 1.00 11.78
C GLU A 81 15.74 0.72 13.06
N LYS A 82 16.92 1.33 13.17
CA LYS A 82 17.79 1.19 14.37
C LYS A 82 17.14 1.81 15.59
N PHE A 83 16.52 2.98 15.43
CA PHE A 83 15.79 3.67 16.49
C PHE A 83 14.56 2.85 16.91
N VAL A 84 13.72 2.44 15.98
CA VAL A 84 12.51 1.65 16.27
C VAL A 84 12.86 0.34 16.96
N ARG A 85 13.91 -0.35 16.52
CA ARG A 85 14.42 -1.54 17.20
C ARG A 85 14.79 -1.25 18.64
N ARG A 86 15.59 -0.20 18.88
CA ARG A 86 16.06 0.19 20.22
C ARG A 86 14.88 0.46 21.16
N VAL A 87 13.91 1.26 20.74
CA VAL A 87 12.75 1.58 21.59
C VAL A 87 11.83 0.37 21.81
N ALA A 88 11.70 -0.52 20.82
CA ALA A 88 10.99 -1.79 20.99
C ALA A 88 11.71 -2.71 22.00
N ASP A 89 13.06 -2.78 21.97
CA ASP A 89 13.85 -3.54 22.96
C ASP A 89 13.67 -2.96 24.36
N MET A 90 13.50 -1.66 24.48
CA MET A 90 13.17 -0.96 25.73
C MET A 90 11.71 -1.16 26.17
N LYS A 91 10.92 -1.99 25.43
CA LYS A 91 9.50 -2.31 25.72
C LYS A 91 8.55 -1.12 25.61
N TYR A 92 8.80 -0.20 24.69
CA TYR A 92 7.80 0.78 24.26
C TYR A 92 6.79 0.11 23.30
N CYS A 93 5.54 0.55 23.35
CA CYS A 93 4.56 0.20 22.33
C CYS A 93 4.76 1.11 21.12
N VAL A 94 5.25 0.55 20.02
CA VAL A 94 5.57 1.31 18.80
C VAL A 94 4.67 0.84 17.67
N ASN A 95 3.98 1.80 17.04
CA ASN A 95 3.17 1.62 15.86
C ASN A 95 3.76 2.46 14.73
N ILE A 96 3.98 1.86 13.58
CA ILE A 96 4.58 2.54 12.43
C ILE A 96 3.73 2.32 11.19
N THR A 97 3.72 3.28 10.27
CA THR A 97 3.17 3.07 8.92
C THR A 97 4.21 3.31 7.85
N GLY A 98 3.93 2.77 6.67
CA GLY A 98 4.66 3.09 5.47
C GLY A 98 3.95 2.66 4.19
N SER A 99 4.14 3.48 3.16
CA SER A 99 3.59 3.26 1.82
C SER A 99 4.55 2.50 0.89
N ASN A 100 5.63 1.92 1.42
CA ASN A 100 6.64 1.21 0.65
C ASN A 100 6.91 -0.19 1.20
N SER A 101 6.83 -1.21 0.34
CA SER A 101 7.11 -2.60 0.72
C SER A 101 8.57 -2.84 1.08
N LYS A 102 9.49 -1.91 0.77
CA LYS A 102 10.87 -1.97 1.28
C LYS A 102 10.93 -2.03 2.80
N MET A 103 9.91 -1.52 3.50
CA MET A 103 9.75 -1.73 4.94
C MET A 103 9.64 -3.21 5.33
N LEU A 104 9.28 -4.09 4.38
CA LEU A 104 9.23 -5.54 4.53
C LEU A 104 10.50 -6.23 4.02
N SER A 105 11.51 -5.47 3.57
CA SER A 105 12.74 -6.04 3.05
C SER A 105 13.43 -6.93 4.11
N ARG A 106 14.18 -7.92 3.64
CA ARG A 106 14.95 -8.82 4.52
C ARG A 106 15.90 -8.04 5.43
N GLU A 107 16.43 -6.92 4.96
CA GLU A 107 17.35 -6.05 5.71
C GLU A 107 16.63 -5.40 6.89
N ILE A 108 15.45 -4.83 6.66
CA ILE A 108 14.64 -4.22 7.71
C ILE A 108 14.10 -5.29 8.65
N ALA A 109 13.57 -6.39 8.13
CA ALA A 109 13.11 -7.53 8.95
C ALA A 109 14.24 -8.09 9.82
N SER A 110 15.47 -8.19 9.29
CA SER A 110 16.66 -8.59 10.04
C SER A 110 17.03 -7.53 11.10
N THR A 111 17.02 -6.25 10.75
CA THR A 111 17.33 -5.16 11.68
C THR A 111 16.32 -5.09 12.82
N LEU A 112 15.04 -5.20 12.53
CA LEU A 112 13.97 -5.21 13.55
C LEU A 112 13.88 -6.51 14.34
N GLY A 113 14.48 -7.59 13.84
CA GLY A 113 14.69 -8.84 14.57
C GLY A 113 13.41 -9.52 15.05
N GLY A 114 12.32 -9.49 14.27
CA GLY A 114 11.04 -10.11 14.60
C GLY A 114 10.24 -9.41 15.71
N ARG A 115 10.54 -8.16 16.03
CA ARG A 115 9.89 -7.38 17.11
C ARG A 115 8.65 -6.65 16.69
N PHE A 116 8.15 -6.88 15.49
CA PHE A 116 6.95 -6.24 14.97
C PHE A 116 6.05 -7.23 14.23
N VAL A 117 4.79 -6.92 14.20
CA VAL A 117 3.76 -7.63 13.44
C VAL A 117 3.39 -6.76 12.25
N ILE A 118 3.52 -7.32 11.06
CA ILE A 118 3.13 -6.64 9.81
C ILE A 118 1.63 -6.80 9.61
N MET A 119 0.97 -5.70 9.31
CA MET A 119 -0.43 -5.64 8.94
C MET A 119 -0.55 -4.99 7.56
N ASN A 120 -0.91 -5.79 6.55
CA ASN A 120 -1.17 -5.26 5.22
C ASN A 120 -2.54 -4.59 5.20
N ILE A 121 -2.57 -3.32 4.82
CA ILE A 121 -3.80 -2.53 4.70
C ILE A 121 -4.13 -2.41 3.21
N TYR A 122 -5.22 -3.06 2.84
CA TYR A 122 -5.76 -3.07 1.49
C TYR A 122 -6.83 -1.98 1.33
N PRO A 123 -7.17 -1.55 0.09
CA PRO A 123 -8.44 -0.89 -0.18
C PRO A 123 -9.60 -1.73 0.36
N TYR A 124 -10.79 -1.18 0.56
CA TYR A 124 -11.91 -1.93 1.14
C TYR A 124 -12.18 -3.26 0.42
N SER A 125 -12.49 -4.31 1.20
CA SER A 125 -13.19 -5.49 0.68
C SER A 125 -14.62 -5.12 0.28
N PHE A 126 -15.28 -5.95 -0.50
CA PHE A 126 -16.68 -5.65 -0.88
C PHE A 126 -17.62 -5.53 0.34
N PRO A 127 -17.52 -6.37 1.38
CA PRO A 127 -18.27 -6.17 2.62
C PRO A 127 -17.97 -4.84 3.34
N GLU A 128 -16.70 -4.42 3.42
CA GLU A 128 -16.32 -3.12 3.99
C GLU A 128 -16.83 -1.95 3.13
N TYR A 129 -16.79 -2.10 1.80
CA TYR A 129 -17.35 -1.14 0.87
C TYR A 129 -18.86 -0.98 1.04
N LEU A 130 -19.61 -2.07 1.19
CA LEU A 130 -21.04 -2.04 1.49
C LEU A 130 -21.31 -1.35 2.83
N LEU A 131 -20.51 -1.67 3.86
CA LEU A 131 -20.64 -1.03 5.18
C LEU A 131 -20.41 0.48 5.10
N ALA A 132 -19.44 0.93 4.31
CA ALA A 132 -19.17 2.35 4.10
C ALA A 132 -20.34 3.09 3.41
N TYR A 133 -21.18 2.36 2.64
CA TYR A 133 -22.44 2.87 2.09
C TYR A 133 -23.64 2.65 3.02
N GLY A 134 -23.43 2.30 4.29
CA GLY A 134 -24.49 2.07 5.27
C GLY A 134 -25.27 0.78 5.07
N LYS A 135 -24.69 -0.20 4.35
CA LYS A 135 -25.26 -1.53 4.11
C LYS A 135 -24.51 -2.54 4.97
N ASP A 136 -25.10 -2.98 6.08
CA ASP A 136 -24.49 -3.95 6.99
C ASP A 136 -24.61 -5.42 6.50
N LYS A 137 -24.06 -6.36 7.29
CA LYS A 137 -24.06 -7.78 6.94
C LYS A 137 -25.48 -8.38 6.92
N ASP A 138 -26.40 -7.87 7.73
CA ASP A 138 -27.79 -8.35 7.83
C ASP A 138 -28.57 -7.97 6.56
N TYR A 139 -28.11 -6.94 5.87
CA TYR A 139 -28.65 -6.51 4.57
C TYR A 139 -28.56 -7.60 3.49
N LEU A 140 -27.62 -8.55 3.58
CA LEU A 140 -27.47 -9.65 2.63
C LEU A 140 -28.37 -10.87 2.94
N GLY A 141 -29.01 -10.93 4.13
CA GLY A 141 -29.79 -12.09 4.59
C GLY A 141 -31.24 -12.14 4.08
N THR A 142 -31.92 -10.98 4.00
CA THR A 142 -33.32 -10.91 3.52
C THR A 142 -33.51 -9.74 2.58
N ILE A 143 -33.06 -9.91 1.36
CA ILE A 143 -32.92 -8.81 0.40
C ILE A 143 -34.21 -8.65 -0.40
N SER A 144 -34.86 -7.48 -0.32
CA SER A 144 -35.91 -7.08 -1.26
C SER A 144 -35.33 -6.95 -2.69
N THR A 145 -36.18 -7.01 -3.71
CA THR A 145 -35.76 -6.82 -5.11
C THR A 145 -35.02 -5.50 -5.33
N LYS A 146 -35.44 -4.44 -4.61
CA LYS A 146 -34.81 -3.12 -4.67
C LYS A 146 -33.39 -3.16 -4.07
N ASP A 147 -33.25 -3.75 -2.90
CA ASP A 147 -31.98 -3.85 -2.19
C ASP A 147 -30.98 -4.69 -3.01
N LYS A 148 -31.45 -5.75 -3.66
CA LYS A 148 -30.61 -6.54 -4.57
C LYS A 148 -30.11 -5.72 -5.76
N ALA A 149 -30.94 -4.85 -6.33
CA ALA A 149 -30.53 -3.95 -7.40
C ALA A 149 -29.47 -2.94 -6.92
N ASP A 150 -29.64 -2.39 -5.73
CA ASP A 150 -28.65 -1.47 -5.11
C ASP A 150 -27.31 -2.17 -4.89
N VAL A 151 -27.30 -3.39 -4.35
CA VAL A 151 -26.06 -4.17 -4.14
C VAL A 151 -25.37 -4.46 -5.47
N ILE A 152 -26.11 -4.81 -6.51
CA ILE A 152 -25.55 -5.05 -7.85
C ILE A 152 -24.96 -3.76 -8.42
N ALA A 153 -25.61 -2.62 -8.24
CA ALA A 153 -25.08 -1.33 -8.67
C ALA A 153 -23.76 -0.99 -7.94
N LEU A 154 -23.72 -1.15 -6.62
CA LEU A 154 -22.52 -0.96 -5.81
C LEU A 154 -21.40 -1.95 -6.19
N TYR A 155 -21.73 -3.20 -6.47
CA TYR A 155 -20.75 -4.17 -6.96
C TYR A 155 -20.13 -3.78 -8.30
N ASN A 156 -20.95 -3.32 -9.25
CA ASN A 156 -20.45 -2.84 -10.53
C ASN A 156 -19.56 -1.59 -10.39
N GLU A 157 -19.90 -0.71 -9.46
CA GLU A 157 -19.09 0.46 -9.11
C GLU A 157 -17.75 0.05 -8.48
N TYR A 158 -17.79 -0.85 -7.50
CA TYR A 158 -16.63 -1.44 -6.84
C TYR A 158 -15.66 -2.09 -7.83
N VAL A 159 -16.16 -2.91 -8.77
CA VAL A 159 -15.32 -3.53 -9.81
C VAL A 159 -14.72 -2.49 -10.74
N THR A 160 -15.48 -1.45 -11.11
CA THR A 160 -15.08 -0.45 -12.11
C THR A 160 -14.09 0.57 -11.55
N TYR A 161 -14.36 1.08 -10.36
CA TYR A 161 -13.59 2.19 -9.77
C TYR A 161 -12.71 1.76 -8.60
N GLY A 162 -12.75 0.49 -8.20
CA GLY A 162 -12.00 0.02 -7.05
C GLY A 162 -12.61 0.45 -5.73
N ALA A 163 -11.80 0.38 -4.68
CA ALA A 163 -12.29 0.43 -3.31
C ALA A 163 -11.42 1.27 -2.36
N PHE A 164 -10.74 2.28 -2.85
CA PHE A 164 -10.10 3.24 -1.95
C PHE A 164 -11.15 3.89 -1.04
N PRO A 165 -10.91 4.00 0.28
CA PRO A 165 -11.90 4.49 1.23
C PRO A 165 -12.56 5.82 0.84
N GLU A 166 -11.76 6.77 0.35
CA GLU A 166 -12.24 8.10 -0.04
C GLU A 166 -13.19 8.11 -1.26
N LEU A 167 -13.19 7.03 -2.08
CA LEU A 167 -14.09 6.93 -3.24
C LEU A 167 -15.57 6.90 -2.89
N VAL A 168 -15.91 6.57 -1.66
CA VAL A 168 -17.29 6.57 -1.17
C VAL A 168 -17.90 7.97 -1.21
N GLU A 169 -17.10 8.99 -0.93
CA GLU A 169 -17.55 10.39 -0.84
C GLU A 169 -17.31 11.18 -2.13
N ILE A 170 -16.45 10.69 -3.01
CA ILE A 170 -15.99 11.45 -4.18
C ILE A 170 -16.87 11.20 -5.40
N ARG A 171 -17.41 12.26 -6.00
CA ARG A 171 -18.22 12.21 -7.23
C ARG A 171 -17.38 11.81 -8.46
N ASN A 172 -16.24 12.48 -8.66
CA ASN A 172 -15.38 12.21 -9.82
C ASN A 172 -14.31 11.16 -9.47
N LYS A 173 -14.76 9.91 -9.35
CA LYS A 173 -13.91 8.77 -8.97
C LYS A 173 -12.71 8.58 -9.89
N ARG A 174 -12.89 8.79 -11.20
CA ARG A 174 -11.80 8.63 -12.19
C ARG A 174 -10.71 9.69 -12.02
N ALA A 175 -11.06 10.94 -11.76
CA ALA A 175 -10.08 11.99 -11.50
C ALA A 175 -9.30 11.73 -10.20
N PHE A 176 -9.99 11.26 -9.17
CA PHE A 176 -9.36 10.88 -7.91
C PHE A 176 -8.37 9.71 -8.08
N LEU A 177 -8.77 8.64 -8.76
CA LEU A 177 -7.89 7.50 -9.07
C LEU A 177 -6.68 7.95 -9.89
N SER A 178 -6.88 8.85 -10.87
CA SER A 178 -5.79 9.43 -11.64
C SER A 178 -4.81 10.21 -10.76
N SER A 179 -5.30 10.93 -9.77
CA SER A 179 -4.47 11.63 -8.78
C SER A 179 -3.65 10.65 -7.92
N ILE A 180 -4.27 9.58 -7.41
CA ILE A 180 -3.54 8.53 -6.67
C ILE A 180 -2.46 7.91 -7.56
N TYR A 181 -2.83 7.50 -8.77
CA TYR A 181 -1.88 6.95 -9.73
C TYR A 181 -0.71 7.89 -9.97
N GLN A 182 -0.95 9.18 -10.20
CA GLN A 182 0.12 10.16 -10.41
C GLN A 182 1.02 10.30 -9.18
N THR A 183 0.47 10.33 -7.99
CA THR A 183 1.25 10.43 -6.75
C THR A 183 2.15 9.21 -6.57
N VAL A 184 1.62 8.00 -6.76
CA VAL A 184 2.41 6.76 -6.67
C VAL A 184 3.44 6.70 -7.81
N TYR A 185 3.02 7.00 -9.03
CA TYR A 185 3.87 6.91 -10.22
C TYR A 185 5.04 7.91 -10.17
N LEU A 186 4.74 9.19 -9.97
CA LEU A 186 5.77 10.24 -9.97
C LEU A 186 6.58 10.24 -8.67
N GLY A 187 5.92 10.15 -7.53
CA GLY A 187 6.57 10.22 -6.21
C GLY A 187 7.28 8.92 -5.84
N ASP A 188 6.53 7.83 -5.76
CA ASP A 188 7.07 6.60 -5.18
C ASP A 188 7.88 5.75 -6.19
N ILE A 189 7.59 5.84 -7.49
CA ILE A 189 8.33 5.10 -8.51
C ILE A 189 9.43 5.97 -9.14
N ILE A 190 9.09 7.06 -9.79
CA ILE A 190 10.05 7.86 -10.59
C ILE A 190 11.04 8.61 -9.69
N THR A 191 10.54 9.52 -8.85
CA THR A 191 11.39 10.42 -8.05
C THR A 191 12.22 9.65 -7.03
N ARG A 192 11.59 8.76 -6.25
CA ARG A 192 12.28 7.98 -5.21
C ARG A 192 13.42 7.12 -5.76
N ASN A 193 13.26 6.55 -6.97
CA ASN A 193 14.26 5.69 -7.57
C ASN A 193 15.12 6.41 -8.63
N LYS A 194 15.01 7.74 -8.73
CA LYS A 194 15.79 8.61 -9.64
C LYS A 194 15.75 8.11 -11.09
N ILE A 195 14.56 7.69 -11.56
CA ILE A 195 14.38 7.11 -12.90
C ILE A 195 14.38 8.23 -13.93
N THR A 196 15.21 8.10 -14.96
CA THR A 196 15.31 9.05 -16.07
C THR A 196 14.51 8.62 -17.30
N ASN A 197 14.20 7.32 -17.44
CA ASN A 197 13.47 6.78 -18.59
C ASN A 197 11.99 6.53 -18.23
N ASP A 198 11.22 7.60 -18.18
CA ASP A 198 9.78 7.60 -17.91
C ASP A 198 8.98 6.80 -18.95
N PHE A 199 9.37 6.89 -20.21
CA PHE A 199 8.70 6.16 -21.30
C PHE A 199 8.73 4.65 -21.09
N ALA A 200 9.90 4.11 -20.71
CA ALA A 200 10.04 2.68 -20.46
C ALA A 200 9.15 2.19 -19.33
N ILE A 201 9.06 2.95 -18.24
CA ILE A 201 8.17 2.63 -17.10
C ILE A 201 6.71 2.59 -17.56
N LYS A 202 6.24 3.60 -18.28
CA LYS A 202 4.87 3.66 -18.81
C LYS A 202 4.56 2.48 -19.71
N LEU A 203 5.49 2.12 -20.59
CA LEU A 203 5.30 1.00 -21.52
C LEU A 203 5.25 -0.35 -20.78
N ILE A 204 6.13 -0.57 -19.80
CA ILE A 204 6.10 -1.76 -18.95
C ILE A 204 4.75 -1.85 -18.21
N LEU A 205 4.33 -0.79 -17.55
CA LEU A 205 3.09 -0.76 -16.78
C LEU A 205 1.86 -1.03 -17.65
N LYS A 206 1.79 -0.38 -18.82
CA LYS A 206 0.73 -0.64 -19.80
C LYS A 206 0.72 -2.09 -20.25
N LYS A 207 1.90 -2.67 -20.52
CA LYS A 207 2.00 -4.07 -20.93
C LYS A 207 1.61 -5.04 -19.83
N ILE A 208 1.93 -4.73 -18.58
CA ILE A 208 1.47 -5.49 -17.42
C ILE A 208 -0.06 -5.44 -17.34
N ALA A 209 -0.66 -4.26 -17.46
CA ALA A 209 -2.11 -4.10 -17.46
C ALA A 209 -2.80 -4.95 -18.54
N GLU A 210 -2.29 -4.93 -19.78
CA GLU A 210 -2.79 -5.76 -20.90
C GLU A 210 -2.61 -7.28 -20.67
N SER A 211 -1.74 -7.67 -19.73
CA SER A 211 -1.35 -9.06 -19.50
C SER A 211 -1.83 -9.59 -18.14
N VAL A 212 -2.71 -8.90 -17.43
CA VAL A 212 -3.20 -9.29 -16.09
C VAL A 212 -3.67 -10.76 -16.07
N THR A 213 -4.38 -11.22 -17.10
CA THR A 213 -4.91 -12.59 -17.16
C THR A 213 -3.86 -13.64 -17.57
N LYS A 214 -2.62 -13.26 -17.89
CA LYS A 214 -1.61 -14.16 -18.46
C LYS A 214 -0.25 -13.97 -17.79
N PRO A 215 0.56 -15.03 -17.67
CA PRO A 215 1.95 -14.89 -17.24
C PRO A 215 2.74 -13.97 -18.18
N LEU A 216 3.59 -13.14 -17.60
CA LEU A 216 4.41 -12.18 -18.34
C LEU A 216 5.86 -12.23 -17.87
N SER A 217 6.74 -12.72 -18.76
CA SER A 217 8.17 -12.85 -18.43
C SER A 217 8.94 -11.54 -18.61
N TYR A 218 9.99 -11.37 -17.82
CA TYR A 218 10.93 -10.25 -17.97
C TYR A 218 11.58 -10.20 -19.36
N ASN A 219 11.87 -11.36 -19.96
CA ASN A 219 12.40 -11.42 -21.33
C ASN A 219 11.41 -10.83 -22.34
N ARG A 220 10.10 -11.13 -22.19
CA ARG A 220 9.07 -10.58 -23.06
C ARG A 220 8.97 -9.06 -22.90
N LEU A 221 9.00 -8.55 -21.67
CA LEU A 221 9.03 -7.10 -21.40
C LEU A 221 10.25 -6.43 -22.03
N THR A 222 11.44 -7.02 -21.88
CA THR A 222 12.68 -6.52 -22.47
C THR A 222 12.60 -6.46 -24.00
N ASN A 223 12.02 -7.49 -24.64
CA ASN A 223 11.87 -7.52 -26.10
C ASN A 223 10.87 -6.47 -26.60
N ILE A 224 9.78 -6.22 -25.86
CA ILE A 224 8.81 -5.17 -26.19
C ILE A 224 9.46 -3.79 -26.12
N LEU A 225 10.28 -3.52 -25.11
CA LEU A 225 11.04 -2.26 -25.01
C LEU A 225 12.00 -2.10 -26.21
N LYS A 226 12.73 -3.15 -26.57
CA LYS A 226 13.62 -3.12 -27.74
C LYS A 226 12.86 -2.81 -29.03
N SER A 227 11.70 -3.43 -29.26
CA SER A 227 10.87 -3.18 -30.46
C SER A 227 10.26 -1.78 -30.49
N SER A 228 10.14 -1.10 -29.35
CA SER A 228 9.69 0.30 -29.25
C SER A 228 10.83 1.33 -29.36
N GLY A 229 12.05 0.90 -29.69
CA GLY A 229 13.22 1.77 -29.79
C GLY A 229 13.93 2.07 -28.47
N THR A 230 13.51 1.44 -27.37
CA THR A 230 14.12 1.63 -26.05
C THR A 230 14.96 0.42 -25.67
N SER A 231 16.29 0.53 -25.74
CA SER A 231 17.18 -0.57 -25.37
C SER A 231 17.53 -0.49 -23.88
N LEU A 232 16.88 -1.35 -23.07
CA LEU A 232 17.20 -1.54 -21.66
C LEU A 232 17.65 -2.98 -21.41
N GLY A 233 18.60 -3.14 -20.49
CA GLY A 233 19.00 -4.45 -20.01
C GLY A 233 17.89 -5.14 -19.22
N LYS A 234 17.87 -6.48 -19.23
CA LYS A 234 16.88 -7.27 -18.46
C LYS A 234 16.88 -6.92 -16.98
N GLN A 235 18.07 -6.66 -16.39
CA GLN A 235 18.17 -6.29 -14.97
C GLN A 235 17.46 -4.98 -14.67
N THR A 236 17.55 -3.99 -15.55
CA THR A 236 16.83 -2.72 -15.40
C THR A 236 15.32 -2.92 -15.45
N VAL A 237 14.83 -3.81 -16.34
CA VAL A 237 13.41 -4.16 -16.42
C VAL A 237 12.95 -4.83 -15.12
N ILE A 238 13.73 -5.75 -14.56
CA ILE A 238 13.45 -6.39 -13.27
C ILE A 238 13.37 -5.32 -12.17
N ASN A 239 14.32 -4.40 -12.11
CA ASN A 239 14.33 -3.32 -11.13
C ASN A 239 13.09 -2.42 -11.27
N TYR A 240 12.69 -2.08 -12.50
CA TYR A 240 11.51 -1.24 -12.75
C TYR A 240 10.20 -1.92 -12.30
N VAL A 241 10.06 -3.21 -12.56
CA VAL A 241 8.92 -3.99 -12.05
C VAL A 241 8.99 -4.06 -10.51
N GLY A 242 10.20 -4.24 -9.95
CA GLY A 242 10.43 -4.19 -8.51
C GLY A 242 9.93 -2.89 -7.89
N TYR A 243 10.24 -1.74 -8.48
CA TYR A 243 9.76 -0.44 -7.97
C TYR A 243 8.25 -0.29 -8.01
N MET A 244 7.58 -0.90 -9.00
CA MET A 244 6.11 -0.92 -9.07
C MET A 244 5.50 -1.81 -7.97
N THR A 245 6.14 -2.91 -7.61
CA THR A 245 5.72 -3.78 -6.50
C THR A 245 6.06 -3.15 -5.16
N ASP A 246 7.21 -2.51 -5.03
CA ASP A 246 7.62 -1.82 -3.81
C ASP A 246 6.69 -0.65 -3.44
N SER A 247 6.11 0.03 -4.45
CA SER A 247 5.11 1.09 -4.23
C SER A 247 3.69 0.55 -3.97
N TYR A 248 3.50 -0.75 -3.87
CA TYR A 248 2.19 -1.40 -3.80
C TYR A 248 1.25 -1.06 -4.96
N LEU A 249 1.76 -0.54 -6.09
CA LEU A 249 0.96 -0.36 -7.29
C LEU A 249 0.55 -1.72 -7.87
N LEU A 250 1.49 -2.67 -7.82
CA LEU A 250 1.34 -4.05 -8.28
C LEU A 250 1.66 -5.03 -7.16
N PHE A 251 1.12 -6.24 -7.28
CA PHE A 251 1.60 -7.43 -6.60
C PHE A 251 1.81 -8.57 -7.58
N VAL A 252 2.57 -9.56 -7.15
CA VAL A 252 3.04 -10.65 -8.01
C VAL A 252 2.55 -11.98 -7.47
N LEU A 253 1.97 -12.80 -8.33
CA LEU A 253 1.65 -14.18 -8.03
C LEU A 253 2.51 -15.12 -8.86
N HIS A 254 3.19 -16.02 -8.18
CA HIS A 254 4.00 -17.06 -8.80
C HIS A 254 3.20 -18.37 -8.92
N ASN A 255 3.36 -19.08 -10.03
CA ASN A 255 2.76 -20.40 -10.17
C ASN A 255 3.44 -21.38 -9.21
N TYR A 256 2.74 -21.77 -8.16
CA TYR A 256 3.28 -22.67 -7.12
C TYR A 256 3.72 -24.02 -7.69
N ALA A 257 2.98 -24.57 -8.65
CA ALA A 257 3.24 -25.88 -9.25
C ALA A 257 4.35 -25.86 -10.33
N ALA A 258 4.80 -24.67 -10.79
CA ALA A 258 5.83 -24.58 -11.81
C ALA A 258 7.22 -24.91 -11.27
N LYS A 259 8.13 -25.31 -12.17
CA LYS A 259 9.56 -25.45 -11.83
C LYS A 259 10.13 -24.10 -11.39
N LEU A 260 11.15 -24.12 -10.53
CA LEU A 260 11.73 -22.92 -9.91
C LEU A 260 12.06 -21.82 -10.95
N VAL A 261 12.72 -22.18 -12.06
CA VAL A 261 13.09 -21.23 -13.11
C VAL A 261 11.85 -20.57 -13.74
N GLU A 262 10.81 -21.33 -14.06
CA GLU A 262 9.57 -20.83 -14.64
C GLU A 262 8.80 -19.97 -13.64
N LYS A 263 8.75 -20.41 -12.38
CA LYS A 263 8.14 -19.69 -11.27
C LYS A 263 8.71 -18.27 -11.14
N GLU A 264 10.03 -18.13 -11.20
CA GLU A 264 10.70 -16.84 -11.04
C GLU A 264 10.71 -15.98 -12.31
N THR A 265 10.59 -16.60 -13.50
CA THR A 265 10.74 -15.87 -14.77
C THR A 265 9.46 -15.53 -15.48
N SER A 266 8.33 -16.11 -15.07
CA SER A 266 7.02 -15.94 -15.74
C SER A 266 5.88 -15.78 -14.74
N PRO A 267 5.94 -14.79 -13.83
CA PRO A 267 4.86 -14.55 -12.88
C PRO A 267 3.64 -13.92 -13.54
N LYS A 268 2.53 -13.90 -12.80
CA LYS A 268 1.38 -13.01 -13.08
C LYS A 268 1.47 -11.76 -12.23
N TYR A 269 1.07 -10.63 -12.82
CA TYR A 269 1.03 -9.33 -12.14
C TYR A 269 -0.39 -8.85 -12.02
N TYR A 270 -0.72 -8.29 -10.86
CA TYR A 270 -2.03 -7.73 -10.59
C TYR A 270 -1.88 -6.35 -9.96
N PHE A 271 -2.85 -5.49 -10.20
CA PHE A 271 -2.93 -4.18 -9.55
C PHE A 271 -3.53 -4.32 -8.15
N MET A 272 -3.06 -3.52 -7.21
CA MET A 272 -3.57 -3.51 -5.84
C MET A 272 -5.03 -3.02 -5.75
N ASP A 273 -5.51 -2.37 -6.82
CA ASP A 273 -6.90 -1.90 -6.92
C ASP A 273 -7.39 -2.00 -8.37
N THR A 274 -8.65 -2.42 -8.56
CA THR A 274 -9.25 -2.59 -9.89
C THR A 274 -9.47 -1.28 -10.62
N GLY A 275 -9.71 -0.19 -9.90
CA GLY A 275 -9.86 1.15 -10.48
C GLY A 275 -8.56 1.67 -11.07
N LEU A 276 -7.41 1.36 -10.44
CA LEU A 276 -6.09 1.68 -11.00
C LEU A 276 -5.82 0.91 -12.32
N LEU A 277 -6.21 -0.37 -12.38
CA LEU A 277 -6.17 -1.14 -13.62
C LEU A 277 -7.07 -0.52 -14.69
N GLY A 278 -8.28 -0.07 -14.31
CA GLY A 278 -9.25 0.59 -15.18
C GLY A 278 -8.78 1.93 -15.77
N LEU A 279 -7.76 2.57 -15.18
CA LEU A 279 -7.12 3.74 -15.78
C LEU A 279 -6.24 3.38 -17.00
N MET A 280 -5.72 2.16 -17.03
CA MET A 280 -4.76 1.70 -18.05
C MET A 280 -5.43 1.12 -19.28
N LEU A 281 -6.66 0.61 -19.16
CA LEU A 281 -7.38 -0.14 -20.20
C LEU A 281 -8.75 0.47 -20.46
N LEU A 282 -9.20 0.45 -21.72
CA LEU A 282 -10.50 1.01 -22.13
C LEU A 282 -11.66 0.02 -21.90
N ASP A 283 -11.48 -1.24 -22.24
CA ASP A 283 -12.46 -2.33 -22.00
C ASP A 283 -11.73 -3.47 -21.28
N CYS A 284 -11.99 -3.58 -19.98
CA CYS A 284 -11.20 -4.45 -19.12
C CYS A 284 -12.02 -5.23 -18.09
N LYS A 285 -13.35 -5.38 -18.26
CA LYS A 285 -14.21 -6.04 -17.26
C LYS A 285 -13.70 -7.42 -16.84
N SER A 286 -13.30 -8.25 -17.80
CA SER A 286 -12.75 -9.58 -17.50
C SER A 286 -11.42 -9.50 -16.73
N ALA A 287 -10.53 -8.58 -17.13
CA ALA A 287 -9.26 -8.34 -16.44
C ALA A 287 -9.47 -7.76 -15.02
N GLN A 288 -10.43 -6.83 -14.88
CA GLN A 288 -10.81 -6.29 -13.56
C GLN A 288 -11.37 -7.36 -12.63
N LEU A 289 -12.22 -8.26 -13.14
CA LEU A 289 -12.78 -9.35 -12.35
C LEU A 289 -11.68 -10.31 -11.87
N GLU A 290 -10.79 -10.74 -12.77
CA GLU A 290 -9.65 -11.59 -12.38
C GLU A 290 -8.74 -10.88 -11.39
N ASN A 291 -8.46 -9.59 -11.60
CA ASN A 291 -7.67 -8.78 -10.69
C ASN A 291 -8.32 -8.67 -9.29
N LEU A 292 -9.64 -8.49 -9.25
CA LEU A 292 -10.40 -8.45 -8.00
C LEU A 292 -10.30 -9.78 -7.25
N VAL A 293 -10.50 -10.90 -7.94
CA VAL A 293 -10.34 -12.24 -7.33
C VAL A 293 -8.94 -12.42 -6.78
N ALA A 294 -7.91 -11.98 -7.52
CA ALA A 294 -6.52 -12.06 -7.04
C ALA A 294 -6.30 -11.21 -5.78
N ILE A 295 -6.88 -10.01 -5.69
CA ILE A 295 -6.82 -9.16 -4.48
C ILE A 295 -7.46 -9.87 -3.28
N GLU A 296 -8.65 -10.44 -3.47
CA GLU A 296 -9.37 -11.13 -2.38
C GLU A 296 -8.62 -12.40 -1.90
N LEU A 297 -7.84 -13.03 -2.77
CA LEU A 297 -7.04 -14.22 -2.41
C LEU A 297 -5.77 -13.89 -1.62
N ILE A 298 -5.25 -12.66 -1.70
CA ILE A 298 -4.06 -12.23 -0.95
C ILE A 298 -4.40 -11.47 0.33
N ARG A 299 -5.64 -11.03 0.48
CA ARG A 299 -6.18 -10.38 1.69
C ARG A 299 -6.31 -11.37 2.83
#